data_f30070da702eb2bc34e3acafedb813aa
#
_entry.id   f30070da702eb2bc34e3acafedb813aa
#
_cell.length_a   1.000
_cell.length_b   1.000
_cell.length_c   1.000
_cell.angle_alpha   90.00
_cell.angle_beta   90.00
_cell.angle_gamma   90.00
#
_symmetry.space_group_name_H-M   'P 1'
#
loop_
_entity.id
_entity.type
_entity.pdbx_description
1 polymer ?
#
loop_
_entity_poly.entity_id
_entity_poly.type
_entity_poly.pdbx_seq_one_letter_code
_entity_poly.pdbx_strand_id
1 'polypeptide(L)'
;MNNNHPPIEIPENWDFYRTSFGETPVSIRLNLALEDIAPIADFPVVVRAIVKMQHPYENGFSSQEEFETLADIEDTLCDAIENAGAIEVAIVTGGGNREIYSYSKDAESVVKACYKAMEAFPSYEFKCLSADDPQWKEYWDTLYPNGVEIHQILNRMVIEQLKEGGDTLEKPREIDHWVYFGEENEQKTVLFAKVQK
;
A
#
# COMPACT_ATOMS: atom_id res chain seq x y z
N MET A 1 -24.97 -9.60 26.97
CA MET A 1 -24.06 -8.55 27.44
C MET A 1 -23.74 -7.72 26.18
N ASN A 2 -24.33 -6.51 26.09
CA ASN A 2 -24.10 -5.62 24.97
C ASN A 2 -22.68 -5.05 25.12
N ASN A 3 -21.73 -5.58 24.33
CA ASN A 3 -20.43 -4.97 24.18
C ASN A 3 -20.58 -3.74 23.27
N ASN A 4 -21.02 -2.63 23.90
CA ASN A 4 -20.99 -1.32 23.27
C ASN A 4 -19.55 -0.77 23.35
N HIS A 5 -18.63 -1.36 22.57
CA HIS A 5 -17.37 -0.66 22.29
C HIS A 5 -17.69 0.43 21.27
N PRO A 6 -17.19 1.65 21.46
CA PRO A 6 -17.30 2.66 20.43
C PRO A 6 -16.69 2.11 19.13
N PRO A 7 -17.20 2.52 17.97
CA PRO A 7 -16.60 2.12 16.70
C PRO A 7 -15.11 2.50 16.74
N ILE A 8 -14.24 1.57 16.31
CA ILE A 8 -12.81 1.82 16.20
C ILE A 8 -12.65 2.90 15.11
N GLU A 9 -12.13 4.05 15.51
CA GLU A 9 -11.75 5.08 14.57
C GLU A 9 -10.45 4.61 13.89
N ILE A 10 -10.51 4.38 12.58
CA ILE A 10 -9.36 3.96 11.80
C ILE A 10 -8.58 5.20 11.38
N PRO A 11 -7.34 5.37 11.85
CA PRO A 11 -6.53 6.51 11.45
C PRO A 11 -6.10 6.36 9.98
N GLU A 12 -5.89 7.50 9.32
CA GLU A 12 -5.47 7.54 7.92
C GLU A 12 -4.17 8.30 7.74
N ASN A 13 -3.22 7.65 7.10
CA ASN A 13 -1.97 8.25 6.61
C ASN A 13 -1.52 7.47 5.37
N TRP A 14 -2.11 7.81 4.23
CA TRP A 14 -1.86 7.15 2.96
C TRP A 14 -0.60 7.69 2.29
N ASP A 15 0.34 6.79 2.00
CA ASP A 15 1.50 7.09 1.18
C ASP A 15 1.81 5.92 0.25
N PHE A 16 2.71 6.11 -0.71
CA PHE A 16 3.05 5.07 -1.66
C PHE A 16 4.57 4.89 -1.79
N TYR A 17 4.97 3.69 -2.17
CA TYR A 17 6.34 3.37 -2.52
C TYR A 17 6.38 2.37 -3.67
N ARG A 18 7.55 2.19 -4.27
CA ARG A 18 7.79 1.21 -5.32
C ARG A 18 8.74 0.15 -4.83
N THR A 19 8.40 -1.10 -5.12
CA THR A 19 9.19 -2.27 -4.79
C THR A 19 9.01 -3.34 -5.87
N SER A 20 9.39 -4.58 -5.57
CA SER A 20 9.18 -5.73 -6.47
C SER A 20 8.77 -6.96 -5.70
N PHE A 21 7.80 -7.70 -6.21
CA PHE A 21 7.46 -9.04 -5.76
C PHE A 21 8.22 -10.05 -6.65
N GLY A 22 9.36 -10.54 -6.15
CA GLY A 22 10.32 -11.25 -6.98
C GLY A 22 10.88 -10.33 -8.08
N GLU A 23 10.64 -10.68 -9.36
CA GLU A 23 11.08 -9.85 -10.51
C GLU A 23 10.00 -8.87 -10.98
N THR A 24 8.80 -8.90 -10.41
CA THR A 24 7.67 -8.08 -10.85
C THR A 24 7.66 -6.74 -10.12
N PRO A 25 7.85 -5.61 -10.83
CA PRO A 25 7.78 -4.30 -10.21
C PRO A 25 6.33 -3.98 -9.82
N VAL A 26 6.17 -3.40 -8.63
CA VAL A 26 4.88 -2.98 -8.08
C VAL A 26 4.95 -1.61 -7.44
N SER A 27 3.82 -0.91 -7.43
CA SER A 27 3.59 0.28 -6.61
C SER A 27 2.59 -0.10 -5.53
N ILE A 28 2.91 0.18 -4.29
CA ILE A 28 2.05 -0.08 -3.14
C ILE A 28 1.65 1.26 -2.55
N ARG A 29 0.35 1.55 -2.50
CA ARG A 29 -0.24 2.65 -1.72
C ARG A 29 -0.78 2.03 -0.44
N LEU A 30 -0.31 2.46 0.70
CA LEU A 30 -0.56 1.83 2.00
C LEU A 30 -1.03 2.86 3.01
N ASN A 31 -1.98 2.49 3.87
CA ASN A 31 -2.31 3.27 5.05
C ASN A 31 -1.27 2.98 6.15
N LEU A 32 -0.27 3.85 6.25
CA LEU A 32 0.83 3.74 7.22
C LEU A 32 0.37 3.93 8.67
N ALA A 33 -0.73 4.67 8.91
CA ALA A 33 -1.21 4.91 10.27
C ALA A 33 -1.72 3.64 10.98
N LEU A 34 -1.93 2.57 10.23
CA LEU A 34 -2.33 1.28 10.81
C LEU A 34 -1.19 0.62 11.60
N GLU A 35 0.07 1.04 11.45
CA GLU A 35 1.20 0.50 12.21
C GLU A 35 1.03 0.64 13.72
N ASP A 36 0.35 1.69 14.17
CA ASP A 36 0.13 1.97 15.58
C ASP A 36 -0.96 1.08 16.23
N ILE A 37 -1.83 0.47 15.40
CA ILE A 37 -3.01 -0.26 15.90
C ILE A 37 -3.14 -1.70 15.39
N ALA A 38 -2.41 -2.07 14.35
CA ALA A 38 -2.42 -3.43 13.81
C ALA A 38 -1.57 -4.39 14.69
N PRO A 39 -2.00 -5.66 14.87
CA PRO A 39 -3.22 -6.26 14.34
C PRO A 39 -4.47 -5.88 15.12
N ILE A 40 -5.59 -5.65 14.40
CA ILE A 40 -6.88 -5.40 15.03
C ILE A 40 -7.63 -6.71 15.18
N ALA A 41 -7.78 -7.17 16.42
CA ALA A 41 -8.29 -8.52 16.75
C ALA A 41 -9.67 -8.85 16.13
N ASP A 42 -10.51 -7.82 15.97
CA ASP A 42 -11.85 -7.97 15.39
C ASP A 42 -11.85 -8.16 13.86
N PHE A 43 -10.71 -8.00 13.19
CA PHE A 43 -10.57 -8.08 11.74
C PHE A 43 -9.52 -9.14 11.35
N PRO A 44 -9.81 -10.43 11.59
CA PRO A 44 -8.82 -11.50 11.46
C PRO A 44 -8.66 -12.05 10.03
N VAL A 45 -9.42 -11.55 9.05
CA VAL A 45 -9.43 -12.10 7.69
C VAL A 45 -8.98 -11.05 6.69
N VAL A 46 -7.92 -11.36 5.94
CA VAL A 46 -7.51 -10.54 4.79
C VAL A 46 -8.38 -10.87 3.57
N VAL A 47 -8.81 -9.84 2.85
CA VAL A 47 -9.54 -9.94 1.59
C VAL A 47 -8.77 -9.18 0.51
N ARG A 48 -8.58 -9.81 -0.65
CA ARG A 48 -7.91 -9.25 -1.82
C ARG A 48 -8.88 -9.19 -2.98
N ALA A 49 -9.22 -7.99 -3.42
CA ALA A 49 -9.98 -7.74 -4.64
C ALA A 49 -9.00 -7.48 -5.78
N ILE A 50 -8.97 -8.34 -6.80
CA ILE A 50 -7.96 -8.36 -7.86
C ILE A 50 -8.63 -8.07 -9.19
N VAL A 51 -8.28 -6.95 -9.79
CA VAL A 51 -8.73 -6.52 -11.12
C VAL A 51 -7.59 -6.69 -12.10
N LYS A 52 -7.80 -7.48 -13.16
CA LYS A 52 -6.83 -7.62 -14.23
C LYS A 52 -6.98 -6.47 -15.23
N MET A 53 -5.90 -5.76 -15.47
CA MET A 53 -5.83 -4.68 -16.43
C MET A 53 -6.00 -5.21 -17.86
N GLN A 54 -6.67 -4.44 -18.72
CA GLN A 54 -6.86 -4.78 -20.13
C GLN A 54 -5.68 -4.30 -20.99
N HIS A 55 -5.12 -3.16 -20.65
CA HIS A 55 -4.10 -2.46 -21.43
C HIS A 55 -2.89 -2.02 -20.57
N PRO A 56 -2.27 -2.93 -19.78
CA PRO A 56 -1.10 -2.55 -19.00
C PRO A 56 0.10 -2.25 -19.92
N TYR A 57 1.02 -1.42 -19.45
CA TYR A 57 2.33 -1.28 -20.07
C TYR A 57 3.13 -2.60 -19.97
N GLU A 58 4.19 -2.76 -20.78
CA GLU A 58 5.08 -3.93 -20.74
C GLU A 58 5.68 -4.22 -19.37
N ASN A 59 5.87 -3.18 -18.54
CA ASN A 59 6.34 -3.31 -17.16
C ASN A 59 5.24 -3.67 -16.15
N GLY A 60 4.01 -3.91 -16.61
CA GLY A 60 2.89 -4.35 -15.80
C GLY A 60 2.14 -3.24 -15.05
N PHE A 61 2.51 -1.96 -15.21
CA PHE A 61 1.76 -0.84 -14.64
C PHE A 61 0.60 -0.42 -15.55
N SER A 62 -0.37 0.31 -14.96
CA SER A 62 -1.51 0.85 -15.68
C SER A 62 -1.09 1.84 -16.77
N SER A 63 -1.66 1.71 -17.96
CA SER A 63 -1.48 2.69 -19.04
C SER A 63 -2.31 3.95 -18.81
N GLN A 64 -1.95 5.02 -19.52
CA GLN A 64 -2.72 6.26 -19.50
C GLN A 64 -4.14 6.06 -20.07
N GLU A 65 -4.28 5.16 -21.04
CA GLU A 65 -5.55 4.84 -21.69
C GLU A 65 -6.58 4.25 -20.72
N GLU A 66 -6.11 3.43 -19.76
CA GLU A 66 -6.95 2.68 -18.83
C GLU A 66 -7.07 3.36 -17.45
N PHE A 67 -6.32 4.45 -17.23
CA PHE A 67 -6.14 5.04 -15.91
C PHE A 67 -7.46 5.50 -15.26
N GLU A 68 -8.30 6.23 -16.00
CA GLU A 68 -9.57 6.74 -15.49
C GLU A 68 -10.53 5.60 -15.14
N THR A 69 -10.64 4.60 -16.01
CA THR A 69 -11.53 3.45 -15.73
C THR A 69 -11.05 2.64 -14.53
N LEU A 70 -9.74 2.46 -14.37
CA LEU A 70 -9.18 1.78 -13.19
C LEU A 70 -9.38 2.59 -11.91
N ALA A 71 -9.39 3.91 -11.98
CA ALA A 71 -9.73 4.76 -10.84
C ALA A 71 -11.19 4.60 -10.45
N ASP A 72 -12.13 4.63 -11.41
CA ASP A 72 -13.55 4.41 -11.16
C ASP A 72 -13.82 3.02 -10.54
N ILE A 73 -13.13 1.98 -11.03
CA ILE A 73 -13.22 0.62 -10.48
C ILE A 73 -12.71 0.59 -9.04
N GLU A 74 -11.56 1.23 -8.79
CA GLU A 74 -10.95 1.32 -7.46
C GLU A 74 -11.90 1.98 -6.48
N ASP A 75 -12.41 3.17 -6.80
CA ASP A 75 -13.36 3.91 -5.96
C ASP A 75 -14.61 3.07 -5.67
N THR A 76 -15.18 2.43 -6.69
CA THR A 76 -16.37 1.57 -6.55
C THR A 76 -16.12 0.36 -5.64
N LEU A 77 -14.93 -0.25 -5.72
CA LEU A 77 -14.57 -1.38 -4.87
C LEU A 77 -14.25 -0.93 -3.45
N CYS A 78 -13.54 0.20 -3.26
CA CYS A 78 -13.25 0.76 -1.94
C CYS A 78 -14.55 1.11 -1.19
N ASP A 79 -15.50 1.78 -1.87
CA ASP A 79 -16.83 2.05 -1.32
C ASP A 79 -17.57 0.76 -0.91
N ALA A 80 -17.50 -0.29 -1.74
CA ALA A 80 -18.14 -1.56 -1.44
C ALA A 80 -17.50 -2.28 -0.24
N ILE A 81 -16.18 -2.22 -0.10
CA ILE A 81 -15.38 -2.78 0.98
C ILE A 81 -15.72 -2.05 2.29
N GLU A 82 -15.70 -0.72 2.30
CA GLU A 82 -16.04 0.10 3.45
C GLU A 82 -17.49 -0.12 3.91
N ASN A 83 -18.44 -0.09 2.97
CA ASN A 83 -19.85 -0.33 3.26
C ASN A 83 -20.14 -1.75 3.77
N ALA A 84 -19.29 -2.73 3.46
CA ALA A 84 -19.33 -4.06 4.04
C ALA A 84 -18.67 -4.15 5.42
N GLY A 85 -18.13 -3.03 5.94
CA GLY A 85 -17.53 -2.92 7.27
C GLY A 85 -16.12 -3.49 7.36
N ALA A 86 -15.37 -3.54 6.25
CA ALA A 86 -13.96 -3.90 6.22
C ALA A 86 -13.07 -2.65 6.27
N ILE A 87 -11.80 -2.86 6.63
CA ILE A 87 -10.77 -1.83 6.69
C ILE A 87 -9.89 -2.00 5.44
N GLU A 88 -9.92 -1.01 4.55
CA GLU A 88 -8.95 -0.94 3.46
C GLU A 88 -7.56 -0.64 4.03
N VAL A 89 -6.55 -1.38 3.56
CA VAL A 89 -5.19 -1.23 4.08
C VAL A 89 -4.18 -0.88 3.00
N ALA A 90 -4.36 -1.36 1.77
CA ALA A 90 -3.43 -1.08 0.68
C ALA A 90 -4.06 -1.27 -0.70
N ILE A 91 -3.45 -0.59 -1.69
CA ILE A 91 -3.67 -0.83 -3.10
C ILE A 91 -2.33 -1.12 -3.76
N VAL A 92 -2.26 -2.25 -4.44
CA VAL A 92 -1.07 -2.71 -5.16
C VAL A 92 -1.34 -2.64 -6.67
N THR A 93 -0.47 -1.97 -7.40
CA THR A 93 -0.53 -1.89 -8.86
C THR A 93 0.75 -2.43 -9.46
N GLY A 94 0.66 -3.43 -10.31
CA GLY A 94 1.79 -4.05 -11.00
C GLY A 94 1.47 -5.44 -11.51
N GLY A 95 2.34 -6.02 -12.31
CA GLY A 95 2.13 -7.34 -12.89
C GLY A 95 0.86 -7.46 -13.73
N GLY A 96 0.34 -6.36 -14.27
CA GLY A 96 -0.91 -6.32 -15.04
C GLY A 96 -2.18 -6.36 -14.20
N ASN A 97 -2.07 -6.15 -12.88
CA ASN A 97 -3.22 -6.14 -11.97
C ASN A 97 -3.27 -4.87 -11.12
N ARG A 98 -4.49 -4.52 -10.69
CA ARG A 98 -4.75 -3.64 -9.56
C ARG A 98 -5.43 -4.45 -8.47
N GLU A 99 -4.85 -4.45 -7.28
CA GLU A 99 -5.28 -5.28 -6.16
C GLU A 99 -5.58 -4.40 -4.95
N ILE A 100 -6.77 -4.54 -4.37
CA ILE A 100 -7.17 -3.84 -3.15
C ILE A 100 -7.12 -4.84 -2.00
N TYR A 101 -6.38 -4.50 -0.96
CA TYR A 101 -6.23 -5.28 0.25
C TYR A 101 -7.05 -4.67 1.37
N SER A 102 -7.82 -5.50 2.04
CA SER A 102 -8.64 -5.10 3.18
C SER A 102 -8.66 -6.18 4.25
N TYR A 103 -8.93 -5.78 5.49
CA TYR A 103 -9.18 -6.70 6.59
C TYR A 103 -10.62 -6.64 7.06
N SER A 104 -11.21 -7.79 7.37
CA SER A 104 -12.63 -7.92 7.66
C SER A 104 -12.91 -8.84 8.84
N LYS A 105 -14.08 -8.60 9.49
CA LYS A 105 -14.71 -9.52 10.44
C LYS A 105 -15.45 -10.64 9.71
N ASP A 106 -16.01 -10.33 8.54
CA ASP A 106 -16.82 -11.21 7.71
C ASP A 106 -16.40 -11.09 6.24
N ALA A 107 -15.50 -11.98 5.83
CA ALA A 107 -15.01 -12.03 4.46
C ALA A 107 -16.10 -12.32 3.42
N GLU A 108 -17.12 -13.11 3.76
CA GLU A 108 -18.17 -13.48 2.81
C GLU A 108 -18.98 -12.25 2.38
N SER A 109 -19.32 -11.39 3.34
CA SER A 109 -20.01 -10.12 3.07
C SER A 109 -19.18 -9.21 2.17
N VAL A 110 -17.88 -9.08 2.41
CA VAL A 110 -16.98 -8.25 1.60
C VAL A 110 -16.84 -8.81 0.19
N VAL A 111 -16.56 -10.11 0.06
CA VAL A 111 -16.43 -10.78 -1.24
C VAL A 111 -17.69 -10.58 -2.06
N LYS A 112 -18.87 -10.78 -1.47
CA LYS A 112 -20.15 -10.58 -2.13
C LYS A 112 -20.36 -9.12 -2.56
N ALA A 113 -19.99 -8.16 -1.73
CA ALA A 113 -20.09 -6.74 -2.05
C ALA A 113 -19.17 -6.38 -3.23
N CYS A 114 -17.94 -6.87 -3.24
CA CYS A 114 -17.00 -6.66 -4.34
C CYS A 114 -17.49 -7.24 -5.66
N TYR A 115 -18.00 -8.49 -5.68
CA TYR A 115 -18.58 -9.06 -6.91
C TYR A 115 -19.78 -8.26 -7.40
N LYS A 116 -20.63 -7.78 -6.51
CA LYS A 116 -21.76 -6.93 -6.87
C LYS A 116 -21.31 -5.57 -7.44
N ALA A 117 -20.29 -4.96 -6.86
CA ALA A 117 -19.70 -3.72 -7.36
C ALA A 117 -19.16 -3.89 -8.78
N MET A 118 -18.50 -5.01 -9.05
CA MET A 118 -17.93 -5.33 -10.35
C MET A 118 -18.96 -5.65 -11.46
N GLU A 119 -20.24 -5.81 -11.14
CA GLU A 119 -21.30 -5.91 -12.15
C GLU A 119 -21.38 -4.65 -13.03
N ALA A 120 -20.91 -3.49 -12.53
CA ALA A 120 -20.81 -2.26 -13.30
C ALA A 120 -19.68 -2.28 -14.35
N PHE A 121 -18.72 -3.20 -14.22
CA PHE A 121 -17.53 -3.31 -15.08
C PHE A 121 -17.38 -4.71 -15.70
N PRO A 122 -18.37 -5.20 -16.46
CA PRO A 122 -18.44 -6.59 -16.90
C PRO A 122 -17.35 -7.00 -17.91
N SER A 123 -16.61 -6.03 -18.46
CA SER A 123 -15.49 -6.29 -19.37
C SER A 123 -14.19 -6.62 -18.64
N TYR A 124 -14.11 -6.39 -17.32
CA TYR A 124 -12.91 -6.63 -16.54
C TYR A 124 -12.91 -8.03 -15.91
N GLU A 125 -11.80 -8.74 -16.05
CA GLU A 125 -11.56 -9.97 -15.29
C GLU A 125 -11.28 -9.62 -13.84
N PHE A 126 -12.07 -10.23 -12.94
CA PHE A 126 -12.06 -9.93 -11.51
C PHE A 126 -12.01 -11.20 -10.68
N LYS A 127 -11.26 -11.15 -9.59
CA LYS A 127 -11.23 -12.19 -8.55
C LYS A 127 -11.25 -11.53 -7.18
N CYS A 128 -11.94 -12.15 -6.23
CA CYS A 128 -11.89 -11.76 -4.84
C CYS A 128 -11.53 -12.97 -3.99
N LEU A 129 -10.42 -12.89 -3.26
CA LEU A 129 -9.85 -13.96 -2.45
C LEU A 129 -9.86 -13.56 -0.99
N SER A 130 -9.98 -14.53 -0.09
CA SER A 130 -9.87 -14.28 1.34
C SER A 130 -9.06 -15.38 2.03
N ALA A 131 -8.37 -15.02 3.11
CA ALA A 131 -7.63 -15.96 3.95
C ALA A 131 -7.62 -15.50 5.41
N ASP A 132 -7.56 -16.46 6.33
CA ASP A 132 -7.38 -16.16 7.74
C ASP A 132 -5.99 -15.57 7.97
N ASP A 133 -5.95 -14.38 8.56
CA ASP A 133 -4.72 -13.68 8.91
C ASP A 133 -4.89 -12.84 10.20
N PRO A 134 -5.13 -13.50 11.35
CA PRO A 134 -5.39 -12.80 12.61
C PRO A 134 -4.17 -12.04 13.15
N GLN A 135 -2.99 -12.26 12.60
CA GLN A 135 -1.76 -11.57 12.94
C GLN A 135 -1.41 -10.43 11.95
N TRP A 136 -2.24 -10.22 10.93
CA TRP A 136 -2.01 -9.23 9.87
C TRP A 136 -0.66 -9.38 9.18
N LYS A 137 -0.25 -10.65 8.94
CA LYS A 137 1.04 -10.95 8.28
C LYS A 137 1.11 -10.41 6.87
N GLU A 138 0.00 -10.43 6.14
CA GLU A 138 -0.03 -9.84 4.79
C GLU A 138 0.28 -8.33 4.85
N TYR A 139 -0.25 -7.63 5.86
CA TYR A 139 0.08 -6.22 6.07
C TYR A 139 1.57 -6.03 6.43
N TRP A 140 2.10 -6.80 7.41
CA TRP A 140 3.43 -6.58 7.94
C TRP A 140 4.56 -7.13 7.07
N ASP A 141 4.38 -8.34 6.52
CA ASP A 141 5.45 -9.07 5.86
C ASP A 141 5.47 -8.80 4.34
N THR A 142 4.31 -8.40 3.75
CA THR A 142 4.16 -8.23 2.29
C THR A 142 3.97 -6.76 1.90
N LEU A 143 3.14 -6.02 2.64
CA LEU A 143 2.69 -4.68 2.23
C LEU A 143 3.40 -3.54 2.98
N TYR A 144 3.91 -3.77 4.18
CA TYR A 144 4.56 -2.71 4.95
C TYR A 144 5.98 -2.46 4.43
N PRO A 145 6.38 -1.19 4.21
CA PRO A 145 7.66 -0.84 3.61
C PRO A 145 8.82 -1.24 4.53
N ASN A 146 9.87 -1.77 3.96
CA ASN A 146 11.13 -2.00 4.68
C ASN A 146 11.89 -0.68 4.92
N GLY A 147 12.99 -0.72 5.66
CA GLY A 147 13.74 0.48 6.03
C GLY A 147 14.22 1.32 4.84
N VAL A 148 14.55 0.71 3.70
CA VAL A 148 14.95 1.44 2.48
C VAL A 148 13.76 2.16 1.86
N GLU A 149 12.62 1.51 1.79
CA GLU A 149 11.38 2.06 1.22
C GLU A 149 10.81 3.19 2.11
N ILE A 150 10.88 3.05 3.43
CA ILE A 150 10.56 4.14 4.37
C ILE A 150 11.44 5.37 4.11
N HIS A 151 12.74 5.19 3.91
CA HIS A 151 13.61 6.31 3.56
C HIS A 151 13.26 6.96 2.22
N GLN A 152 12.79 6.20 1.24
CA GLN A 152 12.30 6.76 -0.02
C GLN A 152 11.05 7.62 0.19
N ILE A 153 10.10 7.14 1.02
CA ILE A 153 8.90 7.89 1.40
C ILE A 153 9.30 9.22 2.07
N LEU A 154 10.13 9.16 3.10
CA LEU A 154 10.58 10.34 3.86
C LEU A 154 11.32 11.34 2.97
N ASN A 155 12.20 10.87 2.08
CA ASN A 155 12.92 11.73 1.14
C ASN A 155 11.97 12.43 0.18
N ARG A 156 10.93 11.73 -0.31
CA ARG A 156 9.91 12.35 -1.17
C ARG A 156 9.16 13.44 -0.44
N MET A 157 8.72 13.21 0.81
CA MET A 157 8.04 14.21 1.63
C MET A 157 8.89 15.48 1.80
N VAL A 158 10.20 15.34 2.03
CA VAL A 158 11.12 16.48 2.12
C VAL A 158 11.19 17.24 0.79
N ILE A 159 11.27 16.52 -0.34
CA ILE A 159 11.31 17.12 -1.67
C ILE A 159 10.00 17.88 -1.96
N GLU A 160 8.87 17.32 -1.60
CA GLU A 160 7.55 17.97 -1.77
C GLU A 160 7.44 19.24 -0.93
N GLN A 161 7.85 19.20 0.34
CA GLN A 161 7.88 20.37 1.21
C GLN A 161 8.78 21.50 0.66
N LEU A 162 9.93 21.14 0.08
CA LEU A 162 10.81 22.12 -0.56
C LEU A 162 10.14 22.78 -1.77
N LYS A 163 9.45 22.01 -2.60
CA LYS A 163 8.70 22.54 -3.75
C LYS A 163 7.56 23.46 -3.31
N GLU A 164 6.79 23.06 -2.31
CA GLU A 164 5.72 23.88 -1.72
C GLU A 164 6.27 25.18 -1.14
N GLY A 165 7.49 25.13 -0.58
CA GLY A 165 8.24 26.31 -0.14
C GLY A 165 8.78 27.19 -1.27
N GLY A 166 8.49 26.87 -2.53
CA GLY A 166 8.92 27.64 -3.71
C GLY A 166 10.31 27.29 -4.23
N ASP A 167 10.88 26.18 -3.79
CA ASP A 167 12.16 25.70 -4.27
C ASP A 167 12.02 24.95 -5.62
N THR A 168 12.77 25.41 -6.64
CA THR A 168 12.77 24.80 -7.98
C THR A 168 13.59 23.52 -8.07
N LEU A 169 14.33 23.16 -7.01
CA LEU A 169 15.25 22.00 -6.96
C LEU A 169 16.40 22.03 -8.01
N GLU A 170 16.59 23.14 -8.71
CA GLU A 170 17.61 23.27 -9.75
C GLU A 170 19.01 23.56 -9.20
N LYS A 171 19.09 24.09 -7.98
CA LYS A 171 20.36 24.48 -7.36
C LYS A 171 21.00 23.26 -6.68
N PRO A 172 22.29 22.96 -6.99
CA PRO A 172 23.06 21.99 -6.24
C PRO A 172 23.07 22.33 -4.75
N ARG A 173 22.97 21.30 -3.90
CA ARG A 173 22.98 21.42 -2.43
C ARG A 173 23.98 20.46 -1.85
N GLU A 174 24.59 20.87 -0.74
CA GLU A 174 25.26 19.92 0.12
C GLU A 174 24.21 19.11 0.86
N ILE A 175 24.39 17.79 0.89
CA ILE A 175 23.54 16.86 1.63
C ILE A 175 24.42 16.19 2.65
N ASP A 176 24.12 16.41 3.92
CA ASP A 176 24.80 15.75 5.02
C ASP A 176 24.08 14.43 5.33
N HIS A 177 24.84 13.34 5.31
CA HIS A 177 24.35 12.04 5.70
C HIS A 177 24.82 11.73 7.13
N TRP A 178 23.87 11.60 8.04
CA TRP A 178 24.15 11.21 9.43
C TRP A 178 23.82 9.74 9.61
N VAL A 179 24.82 8.96 10.01
CA VAL A 179 24.66 7.53 10.30
C VAL A 179 24.87 7.33 11.79
N TYR A 180 23.85 6.84 12.48
CA TYR A 180 23.91 6.50 13.88
C TYR A 180 24.15 5.00 14.02
N PHE A 181 25.07 4.61 14.91
CA PHE A 181 25.40 3.23 15.18
C PHE A 181 25.02 2.90 16.62
N GLY A 182 24.39 1.74 16.83
CA GLY A 182 24.05 1.24 18.15
C GLY A 182 25.26 0.75 18.94
N GLU A 183 26.26 0.20 18.21
CA GLU A 183 27.48 -0.34 18.79
C GLU A 183 28.74 0.08 18.01
N GLU A 184 29.89 0.18 18.70
CA GLU A 184 31.17 0.60 18.12
C GLU A 184 31.67 -0.35 16.99
N ASN A 185 31.28 -1.61 17.03
CA ASN A 185 31.65 -2.60 15.99
C ASN A 185 30.95 -2.40 14.66
N GLU A 186 29.78 -1.77 14.64
CA GLU A 186 29.02 -1.48 13.42
C GLU A 186 29.68 -0.37 12.59
N GLN A 187 30.37 0.58 13.23
CA GLN A 187 31.11 1.66 12.56
C GLN A 187 32.19 1.13 11.62
N LYS A 188 32.84 0.02 11.96
CA LYS A 188 33.93 -0.56 11.17
C LYS A 188 33.42 -1.16 9.86
N THR A 189 32.19 -1.66 9.83
CA THR A 189 31.60 -2.28 8.64
C THR A 189 31.22 -1.25 7.58
N VAL A 190 30.77 -0.05 7.97
CA VAL A 190 30.34 1.01 7.04
C VAL A 190 31.53 1.80 6.49
N LEU A 191 32.61 1.96 7.23
CA LEU A 191 33.83 2.64 6.77
C LEU A 191 34.52 1.94 5.58
N PHE A 192 34.23 0.65 5.34
CA PHE A 192 34.71 -0.11 4.19
C PHE A 192 33.77 -0.12 2.99
N ALA A 193 32.52 0.31 3.13
CA ALA A 193 31.62 0.53 2.02
C ALA A 193 31.92 1.89 1.35
N LYS A 194 33.09 2.00 0.72
CA LYS A 194 33.38 3.15 -0.16
C LYS A 194 32.32 3.16 -1.26
N VAL A 195 31.50 4.20 -1.27
CA VAL A 195 30.66 4.56 -2.39
C VAL A 195 31.55 4.63 -3.64
N GLN A 196 31.48 3.62 -4.49
CA GLN A 196 32.02 3.72 -5.83
C GLN A 196 31.10 4.67 -6.61
N LYS A 197 31.71 5.75 -7.08
CA LYS A 197 31.07 6.75 -7.95
C LYS A 197 30.68 6.13 -9.29
#